data_2745e15b72e243fe3506b677ecbeebf6
#
_entry.id   2745e15b72e243fe3506b677ecbeebf6
#
_cell.length_a   1.000
_cell.length_b   1.000
_cell.length_c   1.000
_cell.angle_alpha   90.00
_cell.angle_beta   90.00
_cell.angle_gamma   90.00
#
_symmetry.space_group_name_H-M   'P 1'
#
loop_
_entity.id
_entity.type
_entity.pdbx_description
1 polymer ?
#
loop_
_entity_poly.entity_id
_entity_poly.type
_entity_poly.pdbx_seq_one_letter_code
_entity_poly.pdbx_strand_id
1 'polypeptide(L)'
;MPGDECFHKDHRITREESMKLRGECFDYLNEKGFIMSSEEPGMQMLNHLALVHHGPHALIPQENGKAVGIPVPLGNLVYHDCIMVPWNWFNNWGIPKGDDGDLYGVLNAGMPYIHPYGNELRKIGTDNRTADVEMMSDEELIKELERIEPLCKLQAKLYNKEMMKHEFLGNYRKQKTTYSDGTSVIIDLDNNTYEISE
;
A
#
# COMPACT_ATOMS: atom_id res chain seq x y z
N MET A 1 8.31 4.43 -11.89
CA MET A 1 9.15 5.46 -12.55
C MET A 1 8.76 5.56 -14.01
N PRO A 2 8.65 6.76 -14.59
CA PRO A 2 8.43 6.90 -16.01
C PRO A 2 9.60 6.25 -16.78
N GLY A 3 9.35 5.80 -18.00
CA GLY A 3 10.40 5.27 -18.87
C GLY A 3 11.42 6.37 -19.21
N ASP A 4 12.66 5.96 -19.34
CA ASP A 4 13.73 6.86 -19.73
C ASP A 4 13.81 6.96 -21.27
N GLU A 5 14.13 8.14 -21.77
CA GLU A 5 14.43 8.34 -23.19
C GLU A 5 15.93 8.40 -23.37
N CYS A 6 16.43 7.84 -24.47
CA CYS A 6 17.81 7.99 -24.88
C CYS A 6 17.88 8.47 -26.33
N PHE A 7 18.59 9.56 -26.54
CA PHE A 7 18.78 10.17 -27.87
C PHE A 7 20.13 9.79 -28.52
N HIS A 8 20.89 8.89 -27.88
CA HIS A 8 22.17 8.47 -28.42
C HIS A 8 22.00 7.76 -29.77
N LYS A 9 22.85 8.09 -30.72
CA LYS A 9 22.71 7.60 -32.10
C LYS A 9 22.71 6.07 -32.27
N ASP A 10 23.41 5.34 -31.39
CA ASP A 10 23.61 3.90 -31.49
C ASP A 10 22.61 3.08 -30.63
N HIS A 11 21.87 3.73 -29.73
CA HIS A 11 20.88 3.07 -28.87
C HIS A 11 19.72 4.02 -28.53
N ARG A 12 19.22 4.66 -29.56
CA ARG A 12 18.06 5.52 -29.40
C ARG A 12 16.85 4.71 -28.96
N ILE A 13 16.20 5.17 -27.89
CA ILE A 13 14.98 4.57 -27.37
C ILE A 13 14.01 5.66 -26.94
N THR A 14 12.76 5.54 -27.30
CA THR A 14 11.68 6.40 -26.82
C THR A 14 11.23 5.96 -25.43
N ARG A 15 10.52 6.85 -24.73
CA ARG A 15 9.94 6.52 -23.42
C ARG A 15 8.97 5.35 -23.51
N GLU A 16 8.15 5.29 -24.54
CA GLU A 16 7.20 4.23 -24.77
C GLU A 16 7.91 2.88 -24.98
N GLU A 17 8.93 2.85 -25.83
CA GLU A 17 9.74 1.63 -26.03
C GLU A 17 10.44 1.18 -24.75
N SER A 18 10.99 2.12 -23.97
CA SER A 18 11.62 1.82 -22.69
C SER A 18 10.63 1.20 -21.71
N MET A 19 9.41 1.74 -21.62
CA MET A 19 8.36 1.19 -20.76
C MET A 19 7.92 -0.20 -21.23
N LYS A 20 7.74 -0.40 -22.53
CA LYS A 20 7.40 -1.70 -23.11
C LYS A 20 8.45 -2.75 -22.78
N LEU A 21 9.72 -2.45 -23.00
CA LEU A 21 10.83 -3.38 -22.71
C LEU A 21 10.93 -3.74 -21.22
N ARG A 22 10.64 -2.78 -20.33
CA ARG A 22 10.57 -3.07 -18.88
C ARG A 22 9.43 -4.04 -18.56
N GLY A 23 8.25 -3.85 -19.16
CA GLY A 23 7.12 -4.76 -19.02
C GLY A 23 7.49 -6.17 -19.49
N GLU A 24 8.09 -6.28 -20.67
CA GLU A 24 8.54 -7.57 -21.22
C GLU A 24 9.58 -8.28 -20.31
N CYS A 25 10.44 -7.52 -19.62
CA CYS A 25 11.35 -8.09 -18.61
C CYS A 25 10.58 -8.68 -17.43
N PHE A 26 9.54 -8.00 -16.93
CA PHE A 26 8.73 -8.52 -15.85
C PHE A 26 7.91 -9.73 -16.29
N ASP A 27 7.33 -9.71 -17.48
CA ASP A 27 6.61 -10.85 -18.04
C ASP A 27 7.51 -12.07 -18.15
N TYR A 28 8.73 -11.89 -18.67
CA TYR A 28 9.72 -12.97 -18.73
C TYR A 28 10.03 -13.58 -17.35
N LEU A 29 10.14 -12.73 -16.31
CA LEU A 29 10.38 -13.20 -14.95
C LEU A 29 9.15 -13.91 -14.38
N ASN A 30 7.95 -13.37 -14.61
CA ASN A 30 6.69 -13.99 -14.21
C ASN A 30 6.53 -15.38 -14.84
N GLU A 31 6.86 -15.55 -16.13
CA GLU A 31 6.87 -16.85 -16.84
C GLU A 31 7.87 -17.86 -16.25
N LYS A 32 8.92 -17.38 -15.57
CA LYS A 32 9.88 -18.22 -14.84
C LYS A 32 9.43 -18.54 -13.41
N GLY A 33 8.24 -18.09 -13.00
CA GLY A 33 7.67 -18.35 -11.68
C GLY A 33 8.11 -17.37 -10.59
N PHE A 34 8.73 -16.24 -10.95
CA PHE A 34 9.01 -15.18 -9.99
C PHE A 34 7.76 -14.34 -9.74
N ILE A 35 7.56 -13.92 -8.50
CA ILE A 35 6.52 -12.97 -8.11
C ILE A 35 7.14 -11.57 -8.12
N MET A 36 6.65 -10.72 -9.01
CA MET A 36 7.21 -9.40 -9.21
C MET A 36 6.59 -8.38 -8.25
N SER A 37 7.45 -7.56 -7.66
CA SER A 37 7.03 -6.41 -6.86
C SER A 37 7.81 -5.16 -7.25
N SER A 38 7.27 -3.99 -6.96
CA SER A 38 7.97 -2.73 -7.20
C SER A 38 7.55 -1.67 -6.19
N GLU A 39 8.46 -0.72 -5.95
CA GLU A 39 8.15 0.55 -5.31
C GLU A 39 7.72 1.55 -6.37
N GLU A 40 6.67 2.33 -6.10
CA GLU A 40 6.22 3.45 -6.96
C GLU A 40 6.18 3.15 -8.47
N PRO A 41 5.56 2.04 -8.91
CA PRO A 41 5.49 1.76 -10.32
C PRO A 41 4.62 2.81 -11.02
N GLY A 42 4.96 3.13 -12.25
CA GLY A 42 4.02 3.84 -13.14
C GLY A 42 2.78 2.99 -13.42
N MET A 43 1.66 3.62 -13.66
CA MET A 43 0.38 2.92 -13.94
C MET A 43 0.49 1.88 -15.06
N GLN A 44 1.38 2.10 -16.02
CA GLN A 44 1.62 1.20 -17.14
C GLN A 44 2.29 -0.13 -16.73
N MET A 45 2.86 -0.19 -15.53
CA MET A 45 3.57 -1.36 -15.03
C MET A 45 2.71 -2.26 -14.13
N LEU A 46 1.53 -1.79 -13.73
CA LEU A 46 0.70 -2.49 -12.73
C LEU A 46 0.27 -3.88 -13.18
N ASN A 47 0.01 -4.08 -14.45
CA ASN A 47 -0.37 -5.39 -15.02
C ASN A 47 0.74 -6.45 -15.01
N HIS A 48 1.97 -6.07 -14.66
CA HIS A 48 3.11 -6.98 -14.56
C HIS A 48 3.51 -7.32 -13.13
N LEU A 49 2.81 -6.74 -12.13
CA LEU A 49 3.20 -6.79 -10.73
C LEU A 49 2.12 -7.49 -9.88
N ALA A 50 2.55 -8.28 -8.91
CA ALA A 50 1.66 -8.88 -7.91
C ALA A 50 1.58 -8.04 -6.62
N LEU A 51 2.61 -7.22 -6.34
CA LEU A 51 2.67 -6.39 -5.15
C LEU A 51 3.30 -5.04 -5.47
N VAL A 52 2.67 -4.00 -4.93
CA VAL A 52 3.14 -2.62 -5.08
C VAL A 52 3.33 -2.02 -3.69
N HIS A 53 4.57 -1.74 -3.32
CA HIS A 53 4.88 -1.20 -2.00
C HIS A 53 4.44 0.24 -1.97
N HIS A 54 4.57 1.15 -2.46
CA HIS A 54 4.10 2.53 -2.36
C HIS A 54 2.99 2.77 -3.40
N GLY A 55 1.86 2.17 -3.13
CA GLY A 55 0.73 2.21 -4.05
C GLY A 55 0.09 3.60 -4.20
N PRO A 56 -0.93 3.71 -5.05
CA PRO A 56 -1.54 4.98 -5.45
C PRO A 56 -2.41 5.65 -4.37
N HIS A 57 -2.13 5.40 -3.11
CA HIS A 57 -2.83 6.00 -1.97
C HIS A 57 -2.08 7.20 -1.37
N ALA A 58 -1.04 7.66 -2.02
CA ALA A 58 -0.21 8.73 -1.49
C ALA A 58 -1.02 10.00 -1.25
N LEU A 59 -0.98 10.48 -0.02
CA LEU A 59 -1.40 11.83 0.31
C LEU A 59 -0.22 12.77 0.02
N ILE A 60 -0.51 13.93 -0.52
CA ILE A 60 0.53 14.94 -0.74
C ILE A 60 0.84 15.60 0.61
N PRO A 61 2.01 15.39 1.21
CA PRO A 61 2.39 16.08 2.44
C PRO A 61 2.58 17.57 2.18
N GLN A 62 2.12 18.39 3.12
CA GLN A 62 2.45 19.81 3.13
C GLN A 62 3.74 20.06 3.91
N GLU A 63 4.34 21.25 3.76
CA GLU A 63 5.54 21.66 4.49
C GLU A 63 5.41 21.57 6.02
N ASN A 64 4.19 21.63 6.55
CA ASN A 64 3.89 21.49 7.99
C ASN A 64 3.62 20.03 8.41
N GLY A 65 3.85 19.06 7.55
CA GLY A 65 3.62 17.64 7.83
C GLY A 65 2.16 17.19 7.81
N LYS A 66 1.22 18.07 7.54
CA LYS A 66 -0.20 17.69 7.38
C LYS A 66 -0.46 17.26 5.94
N ALA A 67 -1.15 16.15 5.79
CA ALA A 67 -1.58 15.69 4.47
C ALA A 67 -2.65 16.61 3.90
N VAL A 68 -2.59 16.84 2.59
CA VAL A 68 -3.61 17.58 1.84
C VAL A 68 -4.56 16.60 1.20
N GLY A 69 -5.84 16.80 1.42
CA GLY A 69 -6.90 16.03 0.81
C GLY A 69 -7.44 14.93 1.71
N ILE A 70 -8.44 14.25 1.19
CA ILE A 70 -9.12 13.13 1.85
C ILE A 70 -8.71 11.87 1.08
N PRO A 71 -8.15 10.84 1.73
CA PRO A 71 -7.78 9.61 1.06
C PRO A 71 -9.02 8.93 0.47
N VAL A 72 -8.98 8.68 -0.81
CA VAL A 72 -9.98 7.88 -1.53
C VAL A 72 -9.27 6.63 -2.05
N PRO A 73 -9.79 5.42 -1.84
CA PRO A 73 -9.14 4.18 -2.23
C PRO A 73 -9.27 3.90 -3.73
N LEU A 74 -8.98 4.91 -4.57
CA LEU A 74 -9.16 4.80 -6.02
C LEU A 74 -8.34 3.66 -6.64
N GLY A 75 -7.11 3.47 -6.18
CA GLY A 75 -6.28 2.36 -6.65
C GLY A 75 -6.88 1.00 -6.33
N ASN A 76 -7.44 0.84 -5.12
CA ASN A 76 -8.09 -0.40 -4.72
C ASN A 76 -9.46 -0.62 -5.39
N LEU A 77 -10.19 0.45 -5.70
CA LEU A 77 -11.40 0.33 -6.52
C LEU A 77 -11.14 -0.23 -7.92
N VAL A 78 -9.90 -0.15 -8.38
CA VAL A 78 -9.51 -0.64 -9.72
C VAL A 78 -8.70 -1.93 -9.66
N TYR A 79 -7.86 -2.12 -8.64
CA TYR A 79 -6.83 -3.15 -8.65
C TYR A 79 -6.80 -4.04 -7.41
N HIS A 80 -7.77 -3.93 -6.50
CA HIS A 80 -7.71 -4.64 -5.21
C HIS A 80 -7.58 -6.16 -5.35
N ASP A 81 -8.30 -6.75 -6.30
CA ASP A 81 -8.30 -8.19 -6.58
C ASP A 81 -7.11 -8.67 -7.41
N CYS A 82 -6.31 -7.74 -7.94
CA CYS A 82 -5.19 -8.02 -8.85
C CYS A 82 -3.83 -7.76 -8.23
N ILE A 83 -3.74 -6.77 -7.33
CA ILE A 83 -2.46 -6.28 -6.80
C ILE A 83 -2.53 -6.14 -5.28
N MET A 84 -1.61 -6.77 -4.59
CA MET A 84 -1.46 -6.56 -3.15
C MET A 84 -0.79 -5.21 -2.87
N VAL A 85 -1.42 -4.42 -2.01
CA VAL A 85 -0.88 -3.16 -1.53
C VAL A 85 -0.69 -3.26 -0.02
N PRO A 86 0.54 -3.28 0.48
CA PRO A 86 0.79 -3.27 1.91
C PRO A 86 0.49 -1.90 2.50
N TRP A 87 0.25 -1.87 3.81
CA TRP A 87 0.19 -0.61 4.54
C TRP A 87 1.53 0.06 4.50
N ASN A 88 1.54 1.32 4.17
CA ASN A 88 2.76 2.08 4.27
C ASN A 88 2.98 2.56 5.71
N TRP A 89 4.14 2.22 6.21
CA TRP A 89 4.62 2.54 7.53
C TRP A 89 5.38 3.87 7.58
N PHE A 90 5.92 4.30 6.43
CA PHE A 90 6.68 5.54 6.29
C PHE A 90 5.93 6.60 5.48
N ASN A 91 5.88 7.79 5.97
CA ASN A 91 5.72 9.03 5.20
C ASN A 91 4.50 9.14 4.27
N ASN A 92 3.38 8.51 4.56
CA ASN A 92 2.15 8.65 3.77
C ASN A 92 2.25 8.13 2.31
N TRP A 93 3.16 7.22 2.04
CA TRP A 93 3.25 6.52 0.77
C TRP A 93 2.48 5.19 0.88
N GLY A 94 1.55 4.96 0.00
CA GLY A 94 0.65 3.80 0.07
C GLY A 94 -0.56 4.04 0.98
N ILE A 95 -1.11 2.99 1.59
CA ILE A 95 -2.24 3.11 2.51
C ILE A 95 -1.77 3.85 3.78
N PRO A 96 -2.36 5.00 4.13
CA PRO A 96 -1.92 5.79 5.27
C PRO A 96 -2.03 5.02 6.58
N LYS A 97 -1.00 5.13 7.43
CA LYS A 97 -0.99 4.58 8.78
C LYS A 97 -0.77 5.67 9.85
N GLY A 98 -1.01 6.89 9.64
CA GLY A 98 -0.75 7.99 10.56
C GLY A 98 -1.48 7.89 11.91
N ASP A 99 -1.90 9.03 12.44
CA ASP A 99 -2.63 9.11 13.72
C ASP A 99 -4.00 8.40 13.67
N ASP A 100 -4.55 8.21 12.48
CA ASP A 100 -5.77 7.42 12.26
C ASP A 100 -5.49 5.90 12.32
N GLY A 101 -4.29 5.50 12.70
CA GLY A 101 -3.90 4.14 13.00
C GLY A 101 -4.04 3.19 11.83
N ASP A 102 -4.65 2.06 12.12
CA ASP A 102 -4.81 0.98 11.15
C ASP A 102 -6.10 1.11 10.33
N LEU A 103 -6.93 2.11 10.59
CA LEU A 103 -8.27 2.21 10.02
C LEU A 103 -8.29 2.27 8.49
N TYR A 104 -7.38 3.03 7.88
CA TYR A 104 -7.26 3.02 6.42
C TYR A 104 -6.78 1.68 5.87
N GLY A 105 -5.91 0.98 6.60
CA GLY A 105 -5.50 -0.37 6.25
C GLY A 105 -6.67 -1.34 6.28
N VAL A 106 -7.51 -1.26 7.31
CA VAL A 106 -8.75 -2.07 7.44
C VAL A 106 -9.71 -1.74 6.30
N LEU A 107 -9.98 -0.45 6.06
CA LEU A 107 -10.89 0.02 5.00
C LEU A 107 -10.51 -0.54 3.63
N ASN A 108 -9.22 -0.66 3.38
CA ASN A 108 -8.66 -1.11 2.12
C ASN A 108 -8.36 -2.62 2.08
N ALA A 109 -8.64 -3.36 3.15
CA ALA A 109 -8.19 -4.74 3.33
C ALA A 109 -6.71 -4.93 2.93
N GLY A 110 -5.89 -3.93 3.24
CA GLY A 110 -4.48 -3.89 2.88
C GLY A 110 -3.67 -4.95 3.61
N MET A 111 -2.56 -5.37 3.02
CA MET A 111 -1.67 -6.35 3.61
C MET A 111 -0.93 -5.74 4.81
N PRO A 112 -1.22 -6.15 6.06
CA PRO A 112 -0.47 -5.67 7.22
C PRO A 112 0.94 -6.27 7.22
N TYR A 113 1.90 -5.53 7.74
CA TYR A 113 3.23 -6.05 8.03
C TYR A 113 3.80 -5.45 9.29
N ILE A 114 4.69 -6.18 9.93
CA ILE A 114 5.40 -5.75 11.13
C ILE A 114 6.81 -5.35 10.73
N HIS A 115 7.23 -4.20 11.21
CA HIS A 115 8.62 -3.80 11.13
C HIS A 115 9.33 -4.22 12.44
N PRO A 116 10.35 -5.08 12.40
CA PRO A 116 10.96 -5.65 13.60
C PRO A 116 11.69 -4.63 14.47
N TYR A 117 11.95 -3.45 13.94
CA TYR A 117 12.59 -2.33 14.64
C TYR A 117 11.59 -1.33 15.25
N GLY A 118 10.31 -1.62 15.19
CA GLY A 118 9.28 -0.74 15.73
C GLY A 118 9.31 0.68 15.15
N ASN A 119 9.01 1.65 15.99
CA ASN A 119 9.01 3.06 15.61
C ASN A 119 10.41 3.69 15.55
N GLU A 120 11.46 2.98 15.97
CA GLU A 120 12.82 3.51 16.04
C GLU A 120 13.41 3.82 14.64
N LEU A 121 12.94 3.13 13.60
CA LEU A 121 13.36 3.47 12.23
C LEU A 121 13.02 4.91 11.81
N ARG A 122 12.08 5.56 12.47
CA ARG A 122 11.83 7.00 12.25
C ARG A 122 13.00 7.88 12.68
N LYS A 123 13.86 7.38 13.56
CA LYS A 123 15.04 8.10 14.07
C LYS A 123 16.28 7.86 13.21
N ILE A 124 16.27 6.84 12.38
CA ILE A 124 17.36 6.59 11.43
C ILE A 124 17.15 7.54 10.27
N GLY A 125 17.79 8.70 10.35
CA GLY A 125 17.92 9.57 9.19
C GLY A 125 18.57 8.80 8.03
N THR A 126 18.27 9.21 6.81
CA THR A 126 18.76 8.58 5.57
C THR A 126 20.28 8.40 5.51
N ASP A 127 21.01 9.09 6.37
CA ASP A 127 22.48 9.06 6.40
C ASP A 127 23.08 8.12 7.48
N ASN A 128 22.28 7.53 8.34
CA ASN A 128 22.77 6.71 9.46
C ASN A 128 22.43 5.22 9.28
N ARG A 129 23.04 4.60 8.27
CA ARG A 129 22.92 3.16 7.98
C ARG A 129 23.57 2.24 9.04
N THR A 130 24.14 2.82 10.09
CA THR A 130 24.91 2.12 11.12
C THR A 130 24.41 2.39 12.54
N ALA A 131 23.23 2.98 12.71
CA ALA A 131 22.66 3.08 14.04
C ALA A 131 22.31 1.67 14.54
N ASP A 132 22.78 1.33 15.73
CA ASP A 132 22.31 0.15 16.46
C ASP A 132 20.83 0.35 16.78
N VAL A 133 19.97 -0.17 15.90
CA VAL A 133 18.53 -0.12 16.09
C VAL A 133 18.14 -1.33 16.92
N GLU A 134 17.61 -1.07 18.09
CA GLU A 134 17.13 -2.12 18.97
C GLU A 134 15.90 -2.78 18.32
N MET A 135 15.96 -4.08 18.17
CA MET A 135 14.82 -4.86 17.69
C MET A 135 13.74 -4.92 18.77
N MET A 136 12.50 -5.06 18.36
CA MET A 136 11.40 -5.36 19.27
C MET A 136 11.77 -6.56 20.15
N SER A 137 11.43 -6.47 21.41
CA SER A 137 11.44 -7.63 22.31
C SER A 137 10.37 -8.65 21.86
N ASP A 138 10.51 -9.90 22.29
CA ASP A 138 9.52 -10.93 21.99
C ASP A 138 8.12 -10.56 22.52
N GLU A 139 8.05 -9.89 23.66
CA GLU A 139 6.77 -9.42 24.22
C GLU A 139 6.11 -8.33 23.37
N GLU A 140 6.89 -7.39 22.85
CA GLU A 140 6.38 -6.34 21.95
C GLU A 140 5.94 -6.94 20.62
N LEU A 141 6.73 -7.88 20.07
CA LEU A 141 6.38 -8.58 18.85
C LEU A 141 5.09 -9.37 18.99
N ILE A 142 4.89 -10.07 20.10
CA ILE A 142 3.64 -10.82 20.37
C ILE A 142 2.45 -9.86 20.40
N LYS A 143 2.55 -8.72 21.09
CA LYS A 143 1.47 -7.71 21.12
C LYS A 143 1.14 -7.16 19.72
N GLU A 144 2.16 -6.91 18.91
CA GLU A 144 1.94 -6.47 17.53
C GLU A 144 1.26 -7.57 16.68
N LEU A 145 1.66 -8.82 16.84
CA LEU A 145 1.04 -9.97 16.17
C LEU A 145 -0.44 -10.10 16.55
N GLU A 146 -0.77 -10.02 17.84
CA GLU A 146 -2.15 -10.06 18.32
C GLU A 146 -2.98 -8.88 17.76
N ARG A 147 -2.38 -7.69 17.68
CA ARG A 147 -3.04 -6.49 17.15
C ARG A 147 -3.38 -6.63 15.67
N ILE A 148 -2.49 -7.20 14.86
CA ILE A 148 -2.67 -7.29 13.41
C ILE A 148 -3.39 -8.58 12.97
N GLU A 149 -3.54 -9.57 13.83
CA GLU A 149 -4.18 -10.86 13.48
C GLU A 149 -5.57 -10.69 12.83
N PRO A 150 -6.51 -9.87 13.37
CA PRO A 150 -7.80 -9.65 12.74
C PRO A 150 -7.68 -9.07 11.32
N LEU A 151 -6.67 -8.23 11.11
CA LEU A 151 -6.41 -7.57 9.83
C LEU A 151 -5.81 -8.54 8.81
N CYS A 152 -4.94 -9.45 9.27
CA CYS A 152 -4.44 -10.55 8.44
C CYS A 152 -5.58 -11.46 7.98
N LYS A 153 -6.54 -11.77 8.88
CA LYS A 153 -7.72 -12.56 8.55
C LYS A 153 -8.61 -11.87 7.53
N LEU A 154 -8.84 -10.57 7.69
CA LEU A 154 -9.60 -9.76 6.73
C LEU A 154 -8.92 -9.75 5.37
N GLN A 155 -7.63 -9.46 5.33
CA GLN A 155 -6.85 -9.45 4.10
C GLN A 155 -6.86 -10.83 3.41
N ALA A 156 -6.65 -11.92 4.16
CA ALA A 156 -6.69 -13.27 3.62
C ALA A 156 -8.07 -13.65 3.05
N LYS A 157 -9.16 -13.09 3.58
CA LYS A 157 -10.51 -13.27 3.04
C LYS A 157 -10.72 -12.48 1.75
N LEU A 158 -10.19 -11.26 1.69
CA LEU A 158 -10.54 -10.27 0.67
C LEU A 158 -9.48 -10.07 -0.42
N TYR A 159 -8.27 -10.65 -0.32
CA TYR A 159 -7.14 -10.37 -1.22
C TYR A 159 -7.45 -10.54 -2.72
N ASN A 160 -8.43 -11.38 -3.06
CA ASN A 160 -8.86 -11.68 -4.43
C ASN A 160 -10.32 -11.24 -4.70
N LYS A 161 -10.84 -10.30 -3.93
CA LYS A 161 -12.18 -9.75 -4.11
C LYS A 161 -12.09 -8.33 -4.67
N GLU A 162 -12.92 -8.02 -5.65
CA GLU A 162 -13.02 -6.67 -6.15
C GLU A 162 -13.56 -5.73 -5.05
N MET A 163 -12.98 -4.55 -4.91
CA MET A 163 -13.58 -3.48 -4.14
C MET A 163 -14.63 -2.80 -5.00
N MET A 164 -15.90 -3.14 -4.79
CA MET A 164 -17.02 -2.71 -5.62
C MET A 164 -17.44 -1.28 -5.36
N LYS A 165 -17.25 -0.77 -4.15
CA LYS A 165 -17.75 0.53 -3.75
C LYS A 165 -16.99 1.13 -2.59
N HIS A 166 -16.85 2.46 -2.61
CA HIS A 166 -16.42 3.27 -1.47
C HIS A 166 -17.43 4.40 -1.24
N GLU A 167 -17.78 4.68 0.01
CA GLU A 167 -18.79 5.66 0.39
C GLU A 167 -18.33 6.46 1.60
N PHE A 168 -18.66 7.76 1.62
CA PHE A 168 -18.64 8.58 2.82
C PHE A 168 -20.01 8.53 3.52
N LEU A 169 -20.03 8.17 4.80
CA LEU A 169 -21.26 8.05 5.58
C LEU A 169 -21.53 9.33 6.39
N GLY A 170 -22.14 10.30 5.73
CA GLY A 170 -22.44 11.61 6.32
C GLY A 170 -21.30 12.62 6.20
N ASN A 171 -20.10 12.24 6.57
CA ASN A 171 -18.88 13.04 6.39
C ASN A 171 -17.68 12.16 5.99
N TYR A 172 -16.57 12.78 5.64
CA TYR A 172 -15.36 12.05 5.21
C TYR A 172 -14.65 11.28 6.35
N ARG A 173 -15.01 11.51 7.60
CA ARG A 173 -14.44 10.86 8.77
C ARG A 173 -15.06 9.47 9.00
N LYS A 174 -16.23 9.18 8.42
CA LYS A 174 -16.85 7.86 8.45
C LYS A 174 -16.97 7.32 7.03
N GLN A 175 -16.34 6.19 6.78
CA GLN A 175 -16.20 5.65 5.43
C GLN A 175 -16.59 4.18 5.39
N LYS A 176 -17.07 3.74 4.24
CA LYS A 176 -17.43 2.34 3.99
C LYS A 176 -16.86 1.87 2.66
N THR A 177 -16.30 0.66 2.66
CA THR A 177 -16.01 -0.11 1.45
C THR A 177 -16.90 -1.35 1.38
N THR A 178 -17.19 -1.80 0.17
CA THR A 178 -17.96 -3.03 -0.08
C THR A 178 -17.22 -3.85 -1.13
N TYR A 179 -17.11 -5.14 -0.87
CA TYR A 179 -16.39 -6.09 -1.72
C TYR A 179 -17.34 -7.01 -2.47
N SER A 180 -16.83 -7.68 -3.50
CA SER A 180 -17.64 -8.51 -4.43
C SER A 180 -18.27 -9.74 -3.78
N ASP A 181 -17.77 -10.19 -2.62
CA ASP A 181 -18.35 -11.29 -1.84
C ASP A 181 -19.48 -10.82 -0.88
N GLY A 182 -19.82 -9.53 -0.89
CA GLY A 182 -20.81 -8.93 0.02
C GLY A 182 -20.22 -8.36 1.30
N THR A 183 -18.98 -8.70 1.63
CA THR A 183 -18.30 -8.15 2.81
C THR A 183 -18.24 -6.63 2.73
N SER A 184 -18.56 -5.95 3.81
CA SER A 184 -18.36 -4.51 3.92
C SER A 184 -17.56 -4.15 5.16
N VAL A 185 -16.76 -3.12 5.03
CA VAL A 185 -15.92 -2.55 6.09
C VAL A 185 -16.33 -1.11 6.30
N ILE A 186 -16.65 -0.75 7.53
CA ILE A 186 -16.93 0.63 7.94
C ILE A 186 -15.82 1.07 8.89
N ILE A 187 -15.26 2.24 8.68
CA ILE A 187 -14.36 2.90 9.63
C ILE A 187 -14.97 4.18 10.15
N ASP A 188 -14.68 4.50 11.39
CA ASP A 188 -15.04 5.75 12.05
C ASP A 188 -13.76 6.37 12.65
N LEU A 189 -13.25 7.39 11.96
CA LEU A 189 -12.00 8.07 12.34
C LEU A 189 -12.15 8.94 13.59
N ASP A 190 -13.37 9.36 13.93
CA ASP A 190 -13.62 10.16 15.11
C ASP A 190 -13.61 9.31 16.39
N ASN A 191 -14.12 8.08 16.29
CA ASN A 191 -14.19 7.14 17.41
C ASN A 191 -13.06 6.13 17.40
N ASN A 192 -12.18 6.14 16.40
CA ASN A 192 -11.10 5.16 16.18
C ASN A 192 -11.62 3.72 16.21
N THR A 193 -12.72 3.45 15.50
CA THR A 193 -13.36 2.13 15.45
C THR A 193 -13.57 1.65 14.02
N TYR A 194 -13.72 0.35 13.87
CA TYR A 194 -14.16 -0.25 12.60
C TYR A 194 -15.16 -1.37 12.86
N GLU A 195 -15.97 -1.64 11.84
CA GLU A 195 -16.94 -2.75 11.78
C GLU A 195 -16.77 -3.51 10.47
N ILE A 196 -16.83 -4.83 10.55
CA ILE A 196 -16.80 -5.73 9.40
C ILE A 196 -18.12 -6.49 9.40
N SER A 197 -18.85 -6.47 8.29
CA SER A 197 -20.11 -7.21 8.12
C SER A 197 -20.09 -8.00 6.81
N GLU A 198 -20.78 -9.14 6.84
CA GLU A 198 -20.96 -10.04 5.69
C GLU A 198 -22.35 -9.87 5.08
#